data_180b50325ecb96d08dbfee481169aab6
#
_entry.id   180b50325ecb96d08dbfee481169aab6
#
_cell.length_a   1.000
_cell.length_b   1.000
_cell.length_c   1.000
_cell.angle_alpha   90.00
_cell.angle_beta   90.00
_cell.angle_gamma   90.00
#
_symmetry.space_group_name_H-M   'P 1'
#
loop_
_entity.id
_entity.type
_entity.pdbx_description
1 polymer ?
#
loop_
_entity_poly.entity_id
_entity_poly.type
_entity_poly.pdbx_seq_one_letter_code
_entity_poly.pdbx_strand_id
1 'polypeptide(L)'
;MQAVALPTAGLSTHTGGLGTPAKLSNPGYGPAALAHYQRLGLRFDCIYSGYLADPTQAKLVEQAFELWPRALKVVDPVLGDGGRLYKGLGADMVPAMYNLCSKANLIVPNVTEAALLLGDPLPGVGSSEQAAEQAARLTRIAPQVVVTGVTGLSDGRCIGCVGAARGGQGYSVKTPLIPRMYHGTGDIFGAVLVGRILQGNVPQAAVQAAAAFVSECIRQTPEGTDERLGVWLEAALPKLMQQ
;
A
#
# COMPACT_ATOMS: atom_id res chain seq x y z
N MET A 1 -6.93 18.26 1.37
CA MET A 1 -7.35 17.09 0.55
C MET A 1 -8.65 16.52 1.14
N GLN A 2 -9.61 16.18 0.30
CA GLN A 2 -10.84 15.51 0.69
C GLN A 2 -10.80 14.08 0.17
N ALA A 3 -11.18 13.10 1.00
CA ALA A 3 -11.21 11.69 0.62
C ALA A 3 -12.65 11.18 0.54
N VAL A 4 -12.91 10.33 -0.46
CA VAL A 4 -14.16 9.59 -0.62
C VAL A 4 -13.82 8.11 -0.54
N ALA A 5 -14.37 7.41 0.44
CA ALA A 5 -14.17 5.97 0.60
C ALA A 5 -15.20 5.19 -0.23
N LEU A 6 -14.71 4.25 -1.04
CA LEU A 6 -15.53 3.24 -1.72
C LEU A 6 -15.26 1.88 -1.05
N PRO A 7 -16.12 1.42 -0.12
CA PRO A 7 -15.92 0.14 0.53
C PRO A 7 -16.00 -1.02 -0.46
N THR A 8 -14.95 -1.82 -0.55
CA THR A 8 -14.91 -3.05 -1.36
C THR A 8 -15.31 -4.28 -0.54
N ALA A 9 -14.89 -4.33 0.72
CA ALA A 9 -15.28 -5.34 1.69
C ALA A 9 -15.32 -4.74 3.10
N GLY A 10 -16.28 -5.17 3.92
CA GLY A 10 -16.28 -4.91 5.35
C GLY A 10 -15.77 -6.14 6.09
N LEU A 11 -14.80 -5.96 6.98
CA LEU A 11 -14.29 -7.01 7.84
C LEU A 11 -14.51 -6.59 9.30
N SER A 12 -14.95 -7.52 10.17
CA SER A 12 -15.09 -7.22 11.60
C SER A 12 -13.75 -6.94 12.28
N THR A 13 -12.66 -7.50 11.76
CA THR A 13 -11.27 -7.26 12.15
C THR A 13 -10.39 -7.48 10.91
N HIS A 14 -9.13 -7.06 10.97
CA HIS A 14 -8.15 -7.53 9.97
C HIS A 14 -7.91 -9.05 10.10
N THR A 15 -7.25 -9.66 9.10
CA THR A 15 -7.07 -11.13 9.01
C THR A 15 -5.87 -11.66 9.79
N GLY A 16 -5.07 -10.81 10.43
CA GLY A 16 -3.83 -11.17 11.11
C GLY A 16 -4.01 -11.38 12.62
N GLY A 17 -3.95 -12.64 13.09
CA GLY A 17 -3.86 -12.95 14.52
C GLY A 17 -5.15 -12.84 15.35
N LEU A 18 -6.28 -12.43 14.76
CA LEU A 18 -7.57 -12.24 15.44
C LEU A 18 -8.64 -13.28 15.02
N GLY A 19 -8.21 -14.41 14.48
CA GLY A 19 -9.14 -15.47 14.03
C GLY A 19 -9.71 -15.19 12.64
N THR A 20 -10.92 -15.68 12.37
CA THR A 20 -11.60 -15.49 11.08
C THR A 20 -12.61 -14.35 11.22
N PRO A 21 -12.41 -13.22 10.55
CA PRO A 21 -13.33 -12.09 10.63
C PRO A 21 -14.69 -12.42 9.99
N ALA A 22 -15.75 -11.83 10.51
CA ALA A 22 -17.00 -11.74 9.77
C ALA A 22 -16.79 -10.85 8.55
N LYS A 23 -17.36 -11.24 7.41
CA LYS A 23 -17.23 -10.50 6.14
C LYS A 23 -18.60 -9.94 5.74
N LEU A 24 -18.63 -8.66 5.41
CA LEU A 24 -19.72 -8.01 4.71
C LEU A 24 -19.31 -7.80 3.26
N SER A 25 -20.04 -8.39 2.33
CA SER A 25 -19.85 -8.21 0.90
C SER A 25 -21.16 -7.73 0.26
N ASN A 26 -21.05 -6.71 -0.58
CA ASN A 26 -22.17 -6.25 -1.41
C ASN A 26 -21.65 -6.01 -2.83
N PRO A 27 -21.65 -7.00 -3.70
CA PRO A 27 -21.07 -6.89 -5.04
C PRO A 27 -21.79 -5.87 -5.94
N GLY A 28 -23.05 -5.55 -5.63
CA GLY A 28 -23.79 -4.52 -6.37
C GLY A 28 -23.48 -3.09 -5.94
N TYR A 29 -22.94 -2.88 -4.75
CA TYR A 29 -22.69 -1.54 -4.23
C TYR A 29 -21.63 -0.77 -5.03
N GLY A 30 -20.49 -1.38 -5.29
CA GLY A 30 -19.38 -0.72 -5.98
C GLY A 30 -19.77 -0.16 -7.35
N PRO A 31 -20.30 -0.97 -8.27
CA PRO A 31 -20.78 -0.48 -9.57
C PRO A 31 -21.85 0.62 -9.46
N ALA A 32 -22.79 0.47 -8.52
CA ALA A 32 -23.83 1.49 -8.28
C ALA A 32 -23.24 2.81 -7.76
N ALA A 33 -22.24 2.75 -6.89
CA ALA A 33 -21.55 3.93 -6.37
C ALA A 33 -20.75 4.64 -7.47
N LEU A 34 -20.00 3.92 -8.31
CA LEU A 34 -19.27 4.51 -9.45
C LEU A 34 -20.23 5.21 -10.42
N ALA A 35 -21.33 4.55 -10.77
CA ALA A 35 -22.36 5.16 -11.63
C ALA A 35 -22.99 6.40 -10.98
N HIS A 36 -23.17 6.40 -9.64
CA HIS A 36 -23.68 7.57 -8.92
C HIS A 36 -22.67 8.73 -8.96
N TYR A 37 -21.40 8.48 -8.70
CA TYR A 37 -20.34 9.50 -8.76
C TYR A 37 -20.24 10.14 -10.16
N GLN A 38 -20.38 9.33 -11.21
CA GLN A 38 -20.45 9.84 -12.57
C GLN A 38 -21.64 10.79 -12.80
N ARG A 39 -22.85 10.39 -12.36
CA ARG A 39 -24.05 11.24 -12.50
C ARG A 39 -23.91 12.57 -11.74
N LEU A 40 -23.19 12.58 -10.63
CA LEU A 40 -22.89 13.78 -9.86
C LEU A 40 -21.78 14.64 -10.50
N GLY A 41 -21.14 14.17 -11.58
CA GLY A 41 -20.03 14.86 -12.22
C GLY A 41 -18.78 14.95 -11.35
N LEU A 42 -18.60 14.04 -10.37
CA LEU A 42 -17.44 14.06 -9.48
C LEU A 42 -16.15 13.83 -10.27
N ARG A 43 -15.12 14.54 -9.87
CA ARG A 43 -13.76 14.39 -10.39
C ARG A 43 -12.85 14.01 -9.24
N PHE A 44 -11.90 13.13 -9.50
CA PHE A 44 -10.90 12.68 -8.53
C PHE A 44 -9.51 12.98 -9.05
N ASP A 45 -8.65 13.53 -8.19
CA ASP A 45 -7.24 13.78 -8.49
C ASP A 45 -6.41 12.51 -8.33
N CYS A 46 -6.86 11.58 -7.47
CA CYS A 46 -6.23 10.30 -7.22
C CYS A 46 -7.27 9.22 -6.96
N ILE A 47 -6.96 8.00 -7.40
CA ILE A 47 -7.66 6.77 -7.01
C ILE A 47 -6.60 5.86 -6.38
N TYR A 48 -6.80 5.57 -5.09
CA TYR A 48 -5.95 4.66 -4.32
C TYR A 48 -6.70 3.36 -4.06
N SER A 49 -6.09 2.24 -4.38
CA SER A 49 -6.59 0.90 -4.10
C SER A 49 -5.74 0.23 -3.02
N GLY A 50 -6.38 -0.24 -1.95
CA GLY A 50 -5.80 -1.09 -0.92
C GLY A 50 -6.32 -2.52 -1.00
N TYR A 51 -6.68 -3.12 0.15
CA TYR A 51 -7.15 -4.50 0.23
C TYR A 51 -8.38 -4.78 -0.64
N LEU A 52 -8.28 -5.81 -1.46
CA LEU A 52 -9.35 -6.35 -2.30
C LEU A 52 -9.54 -7.83 -1.97
N ALA A 53 -10.77 -8.25 -1.70
CA ALA A 53 -11.06 -9.60 -1.22
C ALA A 53 -11.15 -10.65 -2.34
N ASP A 54 -11.37 -10.23 -3.59
CA ASP A 54 -11.54 -11.11 -4.75
C ASP A 54 -11.24 -10.39 -6.07
N PRO A 55 -11.03 -11.11 -7.18
CA PRO A 55 -10.73 -10.53 -8.49
C PRO A 55 -11.81 -9.61 -9.07
N THR A 56 -13.07 -9.74 -8.63
CA THR A 56 -14.15 -8.87 -9.14
C THR A 56 -13.99 -7.45 -8.61
N GLN A 57 -13.43 -7.30 -7.41
CA GLN A 57 -13.11 -6.00 -6.83
C GLN A 57 -11.92 -5.34 -7.54
N ALA A 58 -10.95 -6.11 -8.02
CA ALA A 58 -9.89 -5.57 -8.87
C ALA A 58 -10.46 -4.99 -10.17
N LYS A 59 -11.41 -5.69 -10.81
CA LYS A 59 -12.12 -5.18 -11.99
C LYS A 59 -12.93 -3.91 -11.69
N LEU A 60 -13.50 -3.78 -10.50
CA LEU A 60 -14.20 -2.57 -10.08
C LEU A 60 -13.23 -1.38 -10.01
N VAL A 61 -12.02 -1.57 -9.47
CA VAL A 61 -10.99 -0.52 -9.45
C VAL A 61 -10.53 -0.17 -10.86
N GLU A 62 -10.38 -1.16 -11.75
CA GLU A 62 -10.08 -0.92 -13.17
C GLU A 62 -11.15 -0.04 -13.83
N GLN A 63 -12.44 -0.31 -13.58
CA GLN A 63 -13.52 0.55 -14.04
C GLN A 63 -13.39 1.99 -13.52
N ALA A 64 -13.04 2.17 -12.24
CA ALA A 64 -12.79 3.49 -11.71
C ALA A 64 -11.62 4.20 -12.43
N PHE A 65 -10.55 3.48 -12.78
CA PHE A 65 -9.43 4.02 -13.55
C PHE A 65 -9.84 4.48 -14.97
N GLU A 66 -10.77 3.76 -15.58
CA GLU A 66 -11.34 4.11 -16.90
C GLU A 66 -12.26 5.33 -16.83
N LEU A 67 -13.08 5.42 -15.78
CA LEU A 67 -14.00 6.52 -15.56
C LEU A 67 -13.29 7.86 -15.26
N TRP A 68 -12.15 7.81 -14.59
CA TRP A 68 -11.34 8.99 -14.25
C TRP A 68 -9.89 8.84 -14.75
N PRO A 69 -9.69 8.89 -16.09
CA PRO A 69 -8.39 8.57 -16.70
C PRO A 69 -7.28 9.57 -16.32
N ARG A 70 -7.64 10.79 -15.90
CA ARG A 70 -6.68 11.81 -15.47
C ARG A 70 -6.26 11.70 -14.02
N ALA A 71 -6.97 10.92 -13.21
CA ALA A 71 -6.60 10.69 -11.81
C ALA A 71 -5.27 9.94 -11.71
N LEU A 72 -4.44 10.30 -10.74
CA LEU A 72 -3.29 9.50 -10.34
C LEU A 72 -3.79 8.14 -9.83
N LYS A 73 -3.32 7.06 -10.42
CA LYS A 73 -3.69 5.68 -10.09
C LYS A 73 -2.63 5.07 -9.21
N VAL A 74 -2.96 4.83 -7.95
CA VAL A 74 -2.04 4.23 -6.97
C VAL A 74 -2.61 2.90 -6.53
N VAL A 75 -1.80 1.84 -6.61
CA VAL A 75 -2.18 0.50 -6.17
C VAL A 75 -1.23 0.04 -5.07
N ASP A 76 -1.81 -0.22 -3.90
CA ASP A 76 -1.19 -1.01 -2.85
C ASP A 76 -1.64 -2.47 -3.06
N PRO A 77 -0.74 -3.35 -3.53
CA PRO A 77 -1.13 -4.70 -3.93
C PRO A 77 -1.22 -5.65 -2.74
N VAL A 78 -2.12 -5.38 -1.82
CA VAL A 78 -2.29 -6.11 -0.54
C VAL A 78 -2.55 -7.59 -0.79
N LEU A 79 -1.48 -8.36 -0.99
CA LEU A 79 -1.50 -9.79 -1.28
C LEU A 79 -0.96 -10.65 -0.15
N GLY A 80 0.05 -10.18 0.57
CA GLY A 80 0.71 -10.99 1.58
C GLY A 80 1.85 -10.28 2.29
N ASP A 81 2.40 -10.93 3.29
CA ASP A 81 3.55 -10.46 4.06
C ASP A 81 4.30 -11.63 4.68
N GLY A 82 5.56 -11.42 5.08
CA GLY A 82 6.39 -12.44 5.73
C GLY A 82 6.56 -13.72 4.88
N GLY A 83 6.66 -13.57 3.56
CA GLY A 83 6.85 -14.67 2.62
C GLY A 83 5.62 -15.54 2.38
N ARG A 84 4.40 -15.04 2.59
CA ARG A 84 3.16 -15.80 2.36
C ARG A 84 1.98 -14.91 1.97
N LEU A 85 1.02 -15.49 1.25
CA LEU A 85 -0.27 -14.84 0.98
C LEU A 85 -1.06 -14.65 2.28
N TYR A 86 -1.85 -13.59 2.34
CA TYR A 86 -2.82 -13.39 3.41
C TYR A 86 -3.89 -14.47 3.41
N LYS A 87 -4.30 -14.91 4.59
CA LYS A 87 -5.38 -15.90 4.75
C LYS A 87 -6.67 -15.37 4.11
N GLY A 88 -7.30 -16.23 3.31
CA GLY A 88 -8.58 -15.94 2.65
C GLY A 88 -8.46 -15.27 1.28
N LEU A 89 -7.25 -15.00 0.79
CA LEU A 89 -7.02 -14.67 -0.61
C LEU A 89 -6.79 -15.94 -1.42
N GLY A 90 -7.46 -16.07 -2.56
CA GLY A 90 -7.23 -17.14 -3.53
C GLY A 90 -5.98 -16.88 -4.37
N ALA A 91 -5.41 -17.93 -4.97
CA ALA A 91 -4.26 -17.81 -5.88
C ALA A 91 -4.58 -16.96 -7.13
N ASP A 92 -5.85 -16.84 -7.48
CA ASP A 92 -6.37 -16.02 -8.58
C ASP A 92 -6.26 -14.50 -8.32
N MET A 93 -6.03 -14.10 -7.06
CA MET A 93 -5.76 -12.70 -6.72
C MET A 93 -4.43 -12.20 -7.27
N VAL A 94 -3.39 -13.04 -7.35
CA VAL A 94 -2.07 -12.60 -7.83
C VAL A 94 -2.15 -12.10 -9.28
N PRO A 95 -2.68 -12.87 -10.25
CA PRO A 95 -2.83 -12.37 -11.62
C PRO A 95 -3.82 -11.21 -11.74
N ALA A 96 -4.89 -11.17 -10.94
CA ALA A 96 -5.80 -10.03 -10.93
C ALA A 96 -5.11 -8.75 -10.45
N MET A 97 -4.33 -8.83 -9.39
CA MET A 97 -3.57 -7.71 -8.86
C MET A 97 -2.44 -7.27 -9.80
N TYR A 98 -1.76 -8.23 -10.47
CA TYR A 98 -0.79 -7.91 -11.51
C TYR A 98 -1.41 -7.07 -12.63
N ASN A 99 -2.59 -7.47 -13.12
CA ASN A 99 -3.31 -6.72 -14.14
C ASN A 99 -3.69 -5.31 -13.66
N LEU A 100 -4.16 -5.18 -12.42
CA LEU A 100 -4.48 -3.88 -11.84
C LEU A 100 -3.23 -2.99 -11.72
N CYS A 101 -2.12 -3.53 -11.22
CA CYS A 101 -0.84 -2.84 -11.11
C CYS A 101 -0.34 -2.35 -12.48
N SER A 102 -0.57 -3.11 -13.55
CA SER A 102 -0.15 -2.70 -14.90
C SER A 102 -0.88 -1.46 -15.44
N LYS A 103 -2.00 -1.10 -14.85
CA LYS A 103 -2.80 0.09 -15.18
C LYS A 103 -2.52 1.27 -14.22
N ALA A 104 -1.70 1.07 -13.20
CA ALA A 104 -1.35 2.07 -12.20
C ALA A 104 -0.24 3.02 -12.68
N ASN A 105 -0.21 4.22 -12.10
CA ASN A 105 0.92 5.14 -12.21
C ASN A 105 2.01 4.85 -11.17
N LEU A 106 1.60 4.39 -9.99
CA LEU A 106 2.46 4.06 -8.86
C LEU A 106 1.94 2.78 -8.19
N ILE A 107 2.84 1.86 -7.88
CA ILE A 107 2.55 0.68 -7.06
C ILE A 107 3.42 0.68 -5.81
N VAL A 108 2.87 0.16 -4.70
CA VAL A 108 3.51 0.24 -3.37
C VAL A 108 3.59 -1.15 -2.72
N PRO A 109 4.19 -2.16 -3.39
CA PRO A 109 4.30 -3.50 -2.83
C PRO A 109 5.27 -3.54 -1.64
N ASN A 110 5.04 -4.42 -0.67
CA ASN A 110 6.10 -4.88 0.23
C ASN A 110 7.00 -5.91 -0.48
N VAL A 111 8.08 -6.36 0.16
CA VAL A 111 9.05 -7.31 -0.43
C VAL A 111 8.41 -8.65 -0.83
N THR A 112 7.40 -9.12 -0.09
CA THR A 112 6.65 -10.35 -0.40
C THR A 112 5.76 -10.16 -1.61
N GLU A 113 5.05 -9.07 -1.68
CA GLU A 113 4.16 -8.69 -2.78
C GLU A 113 4.94 -8.43 -4.07
N ALA A 114 6.10 -7.79 -3.95
CA ALA A 114 7.03 -7.61 -5.07
C ALA A 114 7.43 -8.97 -5.68
N ALA A 115 7.79 -9.95 -4.85
CA ALA A 115 8.11 -11.30 -5.30
C ALA A 115 6.90 -11.99 -5.96
N LEU A 116 5.71 -11.88 -5.34
CA LEU A 116 4.47 -12.45 -5.90
C LEU A 116 4.15 -11.87 -7.28
N LEU A 117 4.25 -10.55 -7.45
CA LEU A 117 3.99 -9.88 -8.73
C LEU A 117 5.03 -10.25 -9.80
N LEU A 118 6.26 -10.56 -9.42
CA LEU A 118 7.32 -10.95 -10.33
C LEU A 118 7.37 -12.46 -10.61
N GLY A 119 6.62 -13.28 -9.84
CA GLY A 119 6.71 -14.74 -9.89
C GLY A 119 8.02 -15.28 -9.33
N ASP A 120 8.69 -14.51 -8.46
CA ASP A 120 9.93 -14.89 -7.79
C ASP A 120 9.66 -15.82 -6.60
N PRO A 121 10.67 -16.59 -6.15
CA PRO A 121 10.61 -17.28 -4.87
C PRO A 121 10.33 -16.29 -3.73
N LEU A 122 9.45 -16.67 -2.80
CA LEU A 122 9.07 -15.80 -1.70
C LEU A 122 10.26 -15.59 -0.75
N PRO A 123 10.63 -14.33 -0.43
CA PRO A 123 11.75 -14.05 0.44
C PRO A 123 11.43 -14.36 1.89
N GLY A 124 12.38 -14.89 2.63
CA GLY A 124 12.30 -14.95 4.09
C GLY A 124 12.49 -13.55 4.72
N VAL A 125 13.59 -12.91 4.39
CA VAL A 125 13.94 -11.51 4.75
C VAL A 125 14.53 -10.87 3.52
N GLY A 126 13.93 -9.77 3.06
CA GLY A 126 14.41 -9.07 1.85
C GLY A 126 15.64 -8.22 2.14
N SER A 127 16.72 -8.40 1.37
CA SER A 127 17.86 -7.47 1.40
C SER A 127 17.57 -6.20 0.62
N SER A 128 18.38 -5.17 0.85
CA SER A 128 18.25 -3.90 0.09
C SER A 128 18.55 -4.07 -1.38
N GLU A 129 19.51 -4.94 -1.72
CA GLU A 129 19.89 -5.26 -3.11
C GLU A 129 18.76 -6.00 -3.83
N GLN A 130 18.15 -6.98 -3.18
CA GLN A 130 17.00 -7.71 -3.71
C GLN A 130 15.80 -6.78 -3.93
N ALA A 131 15.51 -5.91 -2.96
CA ALA A 131 14.43 -4.94 -3.10
C ALA A 131 14.69 -3.92 -4.24
N ALA A 132 15.96 -3.50 -4.45
CA ALA A 132 16.32 -2.62 -5.54
C ALA A 132 16.17 -3.32 -6.90
N GLU A 133 16.56 -4.57 -7.01
CA GLU A 133 16.35 -5.38 -8.22
C GLU A 133 14.87 -5.57 -8.51
N GLN A 134 14.09 -5.96 -7.49
CA GLN A 134 12.63 -6.12 -7.62
C GLN A 134 11.97 -4.80 -8.05
N ALA A 135 12.31 -3.68 -7.42
CA ALA A 135 11.78 -2.37 -7.77
C ALA A 135 12.09 -2.03 -9.24
N ALA A 136 13.32 -2.24 -9.68
CA ALA A 136 13.73 -1.99 -11.07
C ALA A 136 12.96 -2.86 -12.07
N ARG A 137 12.76 -4.16 -11.78
CA ARG A 137 11.99 -5.09 -12.62
C ARG A 137 10.51 -4.73 -12.67
N LEU A 138 9.93 -4.32 -11.55
CA LEU A 138 8.53 -3.90 -11.44
C LEU A 138 8.23 -2.61 -12.23
N THR A 139 9.24 -1.80 -12.58
CA THR A 139 9.03 -0.64 -13.47
C THR A 139 8.56 -1.04 -14.87
N ARG A 140 8.69 -2.31 -15.26
CA ARG A 140 8.07 -2.85 -16.50
C ARG A 140 6.55 -2.96 -16.38
N ILE A 141 6.03 -3.12 -15.17
CA ILE A 141 4.59 -3.24 -14.86
C ILE A 141 4.00 -1.85 -14.66
N ALA A 142 4.55 -1.04 -13.75
CA ALA A 142 4.06 0.31 -13.46
C ALA A 142 5.18 1.35 -13.63
N PRO A 143 4.88 2.61 -14.04
CA PRO A 143 5.90 3.65 -14.23
C PRO A 143 6.70 3.99 -12.99
N GLN A 144 6.09 3.92 -11.81
CA GLN A 144 6.73 4.19 -10.53
C GLN A 144 6.45 3.04 -9.56
N VAL A 145 7.45 2.70 -8.77
CA VAL A 145 7.42 1.60 -7.80
C VAL A 145 8.06 2.05 -6.50
N VAL A 146 7.44 1.70 -5.38
CA VAL A 146 8.02 1.85 -4.04
C VAL A 146 7.90 0.52 -3.32
N VAL A 147 8.99 -0.22 -3.19
CA VAL A 147 9.04 -1.45 -2.39
C VAL A 147 9.23 -1.08 -0.92
N THR A 148 8.30 -1.48 -0.07
CA THR A 148 8.27 -1.19 1.38
C THR A 148 8.72 -2.38 2.22
N GLY A 149 8.96 -2.16 3.51
CA GLY A 149 9.32 -3.22 4.45
C GLY A 149 10.71 -3.80 4.22
N VAL A 150 11.60 -3.03 3.59
CA VAL A 150 12.97 -3.47 3.30
C VAL A 150 13.79 -3.44 4.58
N THR A 151 14.23 -4.61 5.04
CA THR A 151 15.12 -4.79 6.19
C THR A 151 16.57 -4.98 5.71
N GLY A 152 17.51 -5.10 6.65
CA GLY A 152 18.93 -5.28 6.29
C GLY A 152 19.63 -4.00 5.83
N LEU A 153 18.95 -2.86 5.82
CA LEU A 153 19.55 -1.55 5.58
C LEU A 153 20.42 -1.15 6.78
N SER A 154 21.63 -0.67 6.50
CA SER A 154 22.55 -0.19 7.55
C SER A 154 22.78 -1.22 8.68
N ASP A 155 23.24 -2.42 8.33
CA ASP A 155 23.55 -3.51 9.25
C ASP A 155 22.36 -3.97 10.13
N GLY A 156 21.16 -3.95 9.57
CA GLY A 156 19.94 -4.40 10.24
C GLY A 156 19.36 -3.42 11.27
N ARG A 157 19.95 -2.22 11.41
CA ARG A 157 19.44 -1.19 12.35
C ARG A 157 18.39 -0.29 11.76
N CYS A 158 18.11 -0.43 10.47
CA CYS A 158 17.11 0.36 9.76
C CYS A 158 16.10 -0.53 9.03
N ILE A 159 14.91 0.01 8.88
CA ILE A 159 13.89 -0.42 7.93
C ILE A 159 13.66 0.70 6.94
N GLY A 160 13.21 0.38 5.74
CA GLY A 160 12.97 1.44 4.77
C GLY A 160 12.23 1.02 3.53
N CYS A 161 12.36 1.84 2.51
CA CYS A 161 11.74 1.66 1.22
C CYS A 161 12.77 1.84 0.11
N VAL A 162 12.56 1.14 -0.99
CA VAL A 162 13.34 1.33 -2.23
C VAL A 162 12.38 1.78 -3.32
N GLY A 163 12.65 2.93 -3.92
CA GLY A 163 11.87 3.47 -5.02
C GLY A 163 12.60 3.35 -6.36
N ALA A 164 11.84 3.11 -7.42
CA ALA A 164 12.33 3.12 -8.80
C ALA A 164 11.29 3.77 -9.72
N ALA A 165 11.79 4.42 -10.77
CA ALA A 165 10.98 4.95 -11.85
C ALA A 165 11.48 4.42 -13.18
N ARG A 166 10.58 4.19 -14.12
CA ARG A 166 10.92 3.72 -15.48
C ARG A 166 11.84 4.71 -16.17
N GLY A 167 13.04 4.27 -16.54
CA GLY A 167 14.07 5.12 -17.17
C GLY A 167 14.73 6.13 -16.23
N GLY A 168 14.44 6.09 -14.92
CA GLY A 168 15.01 6.96 -13.90
C GLY A 168 16.00 6.23 -12.97
N GLN A 169 16.64 7.00 -12.10
CA GLN A 169 17.47 6.45 -11.04
C GLN A 169 16.60 5.95 -9.88
N GLY A 170 17.00 4.84 -9.27
CA GLY A 170 16.41 4.35 -8.02
C GLY A 170 16.88 5.19 -6.82
N TYR A 171 16.10 5.13 -5.74
CA TYR A 171 16.44 5.75 -4.47
C TYR A 171 16.09 4.85 -3.31
N SER A 172 16.70 5.07 -2.16
CA SER A 172 16.32 4.42 -0.91
C SER A 172 16.01 5.44 0.18
N VAL A 173 15.06 5.09 1.03
CA VAL A 173 14.68 5.85 2.21
C VAL A 173 14.83 4.95 3.42
N LYS A 174 15.40 5.45 4.51
CA LYS A 174 15.70 4.68 5.71
C LYS A 174 15.12 5.36 6.95
N THR A 175 14.59 4.56 7.85
CA THR A 175 14.21 4.98 9.21
C THR A 175 14.80 4.00 10.22
N PRO A 176 15.09 4.43 11.46
CA PRO A 176 15.51 3.51 12.50
C PRO A 176 14.49 2.37 12.68
N LEU A 177 14.97 1.14 12.76
CA LEU A 177 14.11 -0.01 13.04
C LEU A 177 13.63 0.07 14.50
N ILE A 178 12.31 0.08 14.67
CA ILE A 178 11.69 -0.07 15.98
C ILE A 178 11.21 -1.54 16.03
N PRO A 179 11.70 -2.36 17.00
CA PRO A 179 11.42 -3.78 17.02
C PRO A 179 10.02 -4.11 17.55
N ARG A 180 9.03 -3.48 16.96
CA ARG A 180 7.59 -3.68 17.19
C ARG A 180 6.87 -3.73 15.87
N MET A 181 5.94 -4.65 15.72
CA MET A 181 5.19 -4.84 14.47
C MET A 181 3.71 -4.61 14.71
N TYR A 182 3.10 -3.74 13.91
CA TYR A 182 1.68 -3.41 14.01
C TYR A 182 1.00 -3.56 12.67
N HIS A 183 -0.23 -4.03 12.69
CA HIS A 183 -1.08 -4.03 11.49
C HIS A 183 -1.53 -2.60 11.12
N GLY A 184 -1.78 -2.35 9.83
CA GLY A 184 -2.25 -1.06 9.32
C GLY A 184 -1.16 -0.02 9.07
N THR A 185 0.12 -0.32 9.35
CA THR A 185 1.23 0.60 9.05
C THR A 185 1.40 0.84 7.55
N GLY A 186 1.08 -0.15 6.70
CA GLY A 186 1.04 -0.01 5.23
C GLY A 186 -0.03 0.99 4.78
N ASP A 187 -1.23 0.90 5.35
CA ASP A 187 -2.34 1.82 5.03
C ASP A 187 -2.00 3.27 5.42
N ILE A 188 -1.37 3.48 6.58
CA ILE A 188 -0.89 4.79 7.03
C ILE A 188 0.18 5.32 6.07
N PHE A 189 1.14 4.46 5.69
CA PHE A 189 2.19 4.81 4.74
C PHE A 189 1.59 5.26 3.40
N GLY A 190 0.68 4.47 2.83
CA GLY A 190 -0.01 4.78 1.57
C GLY A 190 -0.80 6.09 1.62
N ALA A 191 -1.52 6.32 2.72
CA ALA A 191 -2.30 7.55 2.91
C ALA A 191 -1.41 8.80 2.94
N VAL A 192 -0.29 8.76 3.69
CA VAL A 192 0.66 9.89 3.76
C VAL A 192 1.37 10.08 2.43
N LEU A 193 1.83 8.99 1.80
CA LEU A 193 2.50 9.02 0.49
C LEU A 193 1.62 9.74 -0.55
N VAL A 194 0.38 9.28 -0.71
CA VAL A 194 -0.57 9.89 -1.66
C VAL A 194 -0.84 11.35 -1.30
N GLY A 195 -1.06 11.65 -0.03
CA GLY A 195 -1.27 13.03 0.43
C GLY A 195 -0.13 13.96 0.05
N ARG A 196 1.12 13.52 0.24
CA ARG A 196 2.32 14.30 -0.10
C ARG A 196 2.52 14.45 -1.61
N ILE A 197 2.27 13.41 -2.40
CA ILE A 197 2.34 13.49 -3.86
C ILE A 197 1.30 14.50 -4.39
N LEU A 198 0.08 14.47 -3.89
CA LEU A 198 -0.97 15.42 -4.30
C LEU A 198 -0.70 16.86 -3.85
N GLN A 199 0.16 17.07 -2.87
CA GLN A 199 0.70 18.38 -2.49
C GLN A 199 1.88 18.83 -3.36
N GLY A 200 2.29 18.03 -4.35
CA GLY A 200 3.38 18.38 -5.28
C GLY A 200 4.77 17.94 -4.82
N ASN A 201 4.87 17.13 -3.77
CA ASN A 201 6.18 16.61 -3.36
C ASN A 201 6.71 15.60 -4.39
N VAL A 202 8.02 15.62 -4.61
CA VAL A 202 8.69 14.58 -5.42
C VAL A 202 8.58 13.22 -4.71
N PRO A 203 8.54 12.11 -5.47
CA PRO A 203 8.27 10.78 -4.89
C PRO A 203 9.17 10.41 -3.71
N GLN A 204 10.48 10.66 -3.80
CA GLN A 204 11.42 10.36 -2.72
C GLN A 204 11.10 11.13 -1.43
N ALA A 205 10.76 12.42 -1.52
CA ALA A 205 10.37 13.21 -0.35
C ALA A 205 9.04 12.74 0.25
N ALA A 206 8.07 12.36 -0.60
CA ALA A 206 6.80 11.81 -0.15
C ALA A 206 6.99 10.46 0.57
N VAL A 207 7.85 9.58 0.07
CA VAL A 207 8.23 8.31 0.71
C VAL A 207 8.92 8.56 2.05
N GLN A 208 9.85 9.53 2.11
CA GLN A 208 10.55 9.90 3.35
C GLN A 208 9.55 10.38 4.43
N ALA A 209 8.61 11.24 4.06
CA ALA A 209 7.59 11.74 4.97
C ALA A 209 6.67 10.60 5.46
N ALA A 210 6.25 9.71 4.57
CA ALA A 210 5.41 8.56 4.91
C ALA A 210 6.13 7.60 5.87
N ALA A 211 7.38 7.23 5.58
CA ALA A 211 8.18 6.35 6.43
C ALA A 211 8.46 6.97 7.81
N ALA A 212 8.79 8.26 7.86
CA ALA A 212 9.01 8.99 9.11
C ALA A 212 7.73 9.05 9.97
N PHE A 213 6.57 9.27 9.34
CA PHE A 213 5.29 9.33 10.05
C PHE A 213 4.88 7.96 10.62
N VAL A 214 5.04 6.86 9.85
CA VAL A 214 4.81 5.50 10.36
C VAL A 214 5.70 5.22 11.57
N SER A 215 6.99 5.56 11.49
CA SER A 215 7.92 5.41 12.63
C SER A 215 7.49 6.21 13.85
N GLU A 216 6.90 7.39 13.64
CA GLU A 216 6.37 8.23 14.72
C GLU A 216 5.13 7.59 15.35
N CYS A 217 4.19 7.07 14.55
CA CYS A 217 3.03 6.34 15.07
C CYS A 217 3.45 5.16 15.97
N ILE A 218 4.45 4.39 15.54
CA ILE A 218 4.99 3.28 16.33
C ILE A 218 5.61 3.79 17.64
N ARG A 219 6.37 4.90 17.62
CA ARG A 219 6.98 5.49 18.82
C ARG A 219 5.96 6.00 19.82
N GLN A 220 4.87 6.62 19.35
CA GLN A 220 3.80 7.16 20.18
C GLN A 220 2.88 6.08 20.75
N THR A 221 2.90 4.87 20.18
CA THR A 221 2.13 3.75 20.68
C THR A 221 2.75 3.25 22.00
N PRO A 222 1.99 3.24 23.12
CA PRO A 222 2.51 2.83 24.42
C PRO A 222 3.10 1.42 24.41
N GLU A 223 4.10 1.21 25.25
CA GLU A 223 4.64 -0.14 25.47
C GLU A 223 3.57 -1.05 26.06
N GLY A 224 3.56 -2.32 25.63
CA GLY A 224 2.56 -3.30 26.07
C GLY A 224 1.21 -3.18 25.35
N THR A 225 1.04 -2.25 24.40
CA THR A 225 -0.14 -2.24 23.52
C THR A 225 -0.17 -3.54 22.71
N ASP A 226 -1.36 -4.16 22.62
CA ASP A 226 -1.56 -5.34 21.79
C ASP A 226 -1.28 -5.00 20.30
N GLU A 227 -0.21 -5.58 19.75
CA GLU A 227 0.24 -5.32 18.38
C GLU A 227 -0.84 -5.63 17.33
N ARG A 228 -1.79 -6.49 17.67
CA ARG A 228 -2.93 -6.83 16.80
C ARG A 228 -3.95 -5.69 16.66
N LEU A 229 -3.95 -4.70 17.53
CA LEU A 229 -4.89 -3.58 17.48
C LEU A 229 -4.39 -2.38 16.66
N GLY A 230 -3.17 -2.48 16.11
CA GLY A 230 -2.55 -1.41 15.33
C GLY A 230 -1.87 -0.34 16.17
N VAL A 231 -1.40 0.72 15.52
CA VAL A 231 -0.70 1.84 16.16
C VAL A 231 -1.69 2.92 16.64
N TRP A 232 -1.27 3.72 17.62
CA TRP A 232 -2.00 4.91 18.05
C TRP A 232 -1.73 6.07 17.09
N LEU A 233 -2.49 6.10 15.99
CA LEU A 233 -2.36 7.10 14.95
C LEU A 233 -2.63 8.52 15.47
N GLU A 234 -3.65 8.69 16.29
CA GLU A 234 -4.15 9.97 16.76
C GLU A 234 -3.09 10.78 17.51
N ALA A 235 -2.25 10.09 18.30
CA ALA A 235 -1.17 10.72 19.05
C ALA A 235 -0.08 11.33 18.15
N ALA A 236 0.09 10.79 16.93
CA ALA A 236 1.07 11.23 15.96
C ALA A 236 0.56 12.31 14.99
N LEU A 237 -0.77 12.46 14.81
CA LEU A 237 -1.38 13.38 13.85
C LEU A 237 -0.87 14.82 13.92
N PRO A 238 -0.66 15.45 15.12
CA PRO A 238 -0.15 16.82 15.19
C PRO A 238 1.19 17.00 14.47
N LYS A 239 2.05 15.98 14.42
CA LYS A 239 3.34 16.06 13.72
C LYS A 239 3.19 16.04 12.20
N LEU A 240 2.15 15.35 11.68
CA LEU A 240 1.86 15.35 10.25
C LEU A 240 1.41 16.73 9.74
N MET A 241 0.74 17.50 10.59
CA MET A 241 0.23 18.83 10.25
C MET A 241 1.31 19.93 10.31
N GLN A 242 2.45 19.67 10.94
CA GLN A 242 3.56 20.63 11.08
C GLN A 242 4.63 20.53 9.98
N GLN A 243 4.52 19.53 9.11
CA GLN A 243 5.40 19.25 7.98
C GLN A 243 4.77 19.76 6.66
#